data_2baa100ab696cf16d688c900f53a05b1
#
_entry.id   2baa100ab696cf16d688c900f53a05b1
#
_cell.length_a   1.000
_cell.length_b   1.000
_cell.length_c   1.000
_cell.angle_alpha   90.00
_cell.angle_beta   90.00
_cell.angle_gamma   90.00
#
_symmetry.space_group_name_H-M   'P 1'
#
loop_
_entity.id
_entity.type
_entity.pdbx_description
1 polymer ?
#
loop_
_entity_poly.entity_id
_entity_poly.type
_entity_poly.pdbx_seq_one_letter_code
_entity_poly.pdbx_strand_id
1 'polypeptide(L)'
;MKKYITLLILSIIILAGCEQDSICIDPTTPNLIIRFYDFENPDETKAIQLDSIWAEGKQQYIKDVTSDSVAIFLDINENFTQYNFSSESVVDKINFEYNRKDVFVGRSCGYKTNFENLTIDSTTNNWIKAYNINTTIIDNDTTAHINIYH
;
A
#
# COMPACT_ATOMS: atom_id res chain seq x y z
N MET A 1 33.23 -52.89 -13.91
CA MET A 1 33.61 -51.47 -13.96
C MET A 1 32.52 -50.62 -14.59
N LYS A 2 32.00 -50.87 -15.81
CA LYS A 2 30.96 -50.05 -16.47
C LYS A 2 29.67 -49.89 -15.64
N LYS A 3 29.18 -50.93 -14.96
CA LYS A 3 27.96 -50.86 -14.10
C LYS A 3 28.10 -49.93 -12.90
N TYR A 4 29.28 -49.83 -12.31
CA TYR A 4 29.52 -48.92 -11.17
C TYR A 4 29.64 -47.45 -11.61
N ILE A 5 30.16 -47.22 -12.82
CA ILE A 5 30.24 -45.88 -13.41
C ILE A 5 28.85 -45.34 -13.73
N THR A 6 27.94 -46.17 -14.28
CA THR A 6 26.53 -45.77 -14.53
C THR A 6 25.77 -45.50 -13.24
N LEU A 7 26.01 -46.28 -12.19
CA LEU A 7 25.37 -46.04 -10.87
C LEU A 7 25.89 -44.77 -10.22
N LEU A 8 27.16 -44.44 -10.36
CA LEU A 8 27.76 -43.20 -9.86
C LEU A 8 27.17 -41.97 -10.57
N ILE A 9 27.07 -42.03 -11.93
CA ILE A 9 26.50 -40.93 -12.72
C ILE A 9 25.01 -40.73 -12.37
N LEU A 10 24.25 -41.80 -12.20
CA LEU A 10 22.84 -41.72 -11.80
C LEU A 10 22.66 -41.10 -10.40
N SER A 11 23.56 -41.39 -9.46
CA SER A 11 23.58 -40.83 -8.12
C SER A 11 23.89 -39.32 -8.12
N ILE A 12 24.78 -38.85 -8.99
CA ILE A 12 25.11 -37.42 -9.12
C ILE A 12 23.94 -36.61 -9.68
N ILE A 13 23.17 -37.19 -10.63
CA ILE A 13 22.01 -36.52 -11.24
C ILE A 13 20.89 -36.33 -10.21
N ILE A 14 20.72 -37.26 -9.27
CA ILE A 14 19.69 -37.16 -8.21
C ILE A 14 20.05 -36.08 -7.18
N LEU A 15 21.33 -35.81 -6.96
CA LEU A 15 21.78 -34.77 -6.00
C LEU A 15 21.74 -33.35 -6.54
N ALA A 16 21.63 -33.17 -7.87
CA ALA A 16 21.57 -31.85 -8.52
C ALA A 16 20.18 -31.20 -8.53
N GLY A 17 19.17 -31.87 -7.97
CA GLY A 17 17.78 -31.44 -8.04
C GLY A 17 17.27 -30.64 -6.83
N CYS A 18 18.13 -30.13 -5.94
CA CYS A 18 17.70 -29.16 -4.92
C CYS A 18 17.64 -27.76 -5.54
N GLU A 19 16.51 -27.40 -6.17
CA GLU A 19 16.16 -26.00 -6.33
C GLU A 19 15.91 -25.42 -4.93
N GLN A 20 16.67 -24.39 -4.61
CA GLN A 20 16.49 -23.64 -3.38
C GLN A 20 15.15 -22.91 -3.50
N ASP A 21 14.16 -23.30 -2.72
CA ASP A 21 12.89 -22.57 -2.61
C ASP A 21 13.22 -21.16 -2.14
N SER A 22 13.14 -20.19 -3.05
CA SER A 22 13.36 -18.78 -2.73
C SER A 22 12.21 -18.29 -1.86
N ILE A 23 12.52 -17.86 -0.64
CA ILE A 23 11.55 -17.16 0.23
C ILE A 23 11.17 -15.85 -0.46
N CYS A 24 9.88 -15.53 -0.50
CA CYS A 24 9.43 -14.24 -1.01
C CYS A 24 9.90 -13.10 -0.09
N ILE A 25 10.78 -12.24 -0.60
CA ILE A 25 11.29 -11.04 0.07
C ILE A 25 10.93 -9.76 -0.70
N ASP A 26 10.25 -9.91 -1.82
CA ASP A 26 9.87 -8.80 -2.69
C ASP A 26 8.72 -7.99 -2.07
N PRO A 27 8.57 -6.70 -2.47
CA PRO A 27 7.51 -5.84 -1.98
C PRO A 27 6.12 -6.43 -2.25
N THR A 28 5.27 -6.38 -1.25
CA THR A 28 3.85 -6.73 -1.35
C THR A 28 3.05 -5.63 -2.07
N THR A 29 1.73 -5.78 -2.16
CA THR A 29 0.83 -4.71 -2.62
C THR A 29 1.09 -3.43 -1.82
N PRO A 30 1.37 -2.31 -2.49
CA PRO A 30 1.73 -1.06 -1.82
C PRO A 30 0.54 -0.41 -1.11
N ASN A 31 0.85 0.40 -0.10
CA ASN A 31 -0.10 1.23 0.60
C ASN A 31 -0.24 2.60 -0.08
N LEU A 32 -1.39 3.23 0.11
CA LEU A 32 -1.55 4.65 -0.17
C LEU A 32 -0.93 5.45 0.97
N ILE A 33 0.14 6.20 0.68
CA ILE A 33 0.83 7.05 1.64
C ILE A 33 0.26 8.46 1.55
N ILE A 34 -0.30 8.94 2.66
CA ILE A 34 -0.84 10.28 2.83
C ILE A 34 0.06 11.05 3.78
N ARG A 35 0.45 12.27 3.41
CA ARG A 35 1.21 13.19 4.25
C ARG A 35 0.38 14.41 4.59
N PHE A 36 0.50 14.88 5.83
CA PHE A 36 -0.24 16.02 6.35
C PHE A 36 0.65 17.26 6.39
N TYR A 37 0.08 18.39 5.98
CA TYR A 37 0.73 19.69 5.88
C TYR A 37 -0.12 20.78 6.54
N ASP A 38 0.54 21.85 6.94
CA ASP A 38 -0.15 23.05 7.40
C ASP A 38 -0.82 23.77 6.22
N PHE A 39 -2.09 24.10 6.37
CA PHE A 39 -2.84 24.82 5.33
C PHE A 39 -2.34 26.24 5.12
N GLU A 40 -1.86 26.92 6.18
CA GLU A 40 -1.34 28.28 6.10
C GLU A 40 0.10 28.33 5.62
N ASN A 41 0.89 27.26 5.89
CA ASN A 41 2.28 27.10 5.45
C ASN A 41 2.44 25.78 4.68
N PRO A 42 2.03 25.72 3.40
CA PRO A 42 1.93 24.45 2.66
C PRO A 42 3.25 23.68 2.42
N ASP A 43 4.39 24.31 2.68
CA ASP A 43 5.72 23.69 2.61
C ASP A 43 6.13 22.99 3.91
N GLU A 44 5.39 23.19 5.01
CA GLU A 44 5.68 22.60 6.31
C GLU A 44 4.76 21.42 6.60
N THR A 45 5.36 20.28 6.96
CA THR A 45 4.57 19.15 7.46
C THR A 45 4.00 19.48 8.83
N LYS A 46 2.75 19.07 9.06
CA LYS A 46 2.05 19.29 10.31
C LYS A 46 1.42 17.99 10.81
N ALA A 47 1.90 17.51 11.95
CA ALA A 47 1.32 16.34 12.57
C ALA A 47 -0.12 16.63 13.02
N ILE A 48 -1.00 15.67 12.78
CA ILE A 48 -2.40 15.70 13.21
C ILE A 48 -2.66 14.60 14.22
N GLN A 49 -3.47 14.89 15.24
CA GLN A 49 -4.03 13.88 16.14
C GLN A 49 -5.22 13.23 15.45
N LEU A 50 -5.05 11.97 15.06
CA LEU A 50 -6.11 11.16 14.47
C LEU A 50 -6.70 10.25 15.55
N ASP A 51 -7.98 10.43 15.85
CA ASP A 51 -8.71 9.55 16.77
C ASP A 51 -8.86 8.16 16.16
N SER A 52 -9.18 8.11 14.87
CA SER A 52 -9.28 6.84 14.13
C SER A 52 -9.33 7.03 12.62
N ILE A 53 -8.89 5.98 11.89
CA ILE A 53 -9.08 5.83 10.44
C ILE A 53 -9.69 4.48 10.17
N TRP A 54 -10.70 4.41 9.30
CA TRP A 54 -11.33 3.17 8.88
C TRP A 54 -11.92 3.26 7.48
N ALA A 55 -11.87 2.16 6.73
CA ALA A 55 -12.60 2.04 5.47
C ALA A 55 -14.09 1.83 5.76
N GLU A 56 -14.96 2.33 4.88
CA GLU A 56 -16.43 2.21 5.03
C GLU A 56 -16.84 0.74 5.17
N GLY A 57 -17.68 0.48 6.17
CA GLY A 57 -18.13 -0.89 6.49
C GLY A 57 -17.08 -1.81 7.15
N LYS A 58 -15.90 -1.29 7.48
CA LYS A 58 -14.84 -2.05 8.16
C LYS A 58 -14.61 -1.52 9.58
N GLN A 59 -13.89 -2.29 10.38
CA GLN A 59 -13.48 -1.85 11.72
C GLN A 59 -12.37 -0.79 11.63
N GLN A 60 -12.32 0.09 12.63
CA GLN A 60 -11.22 1.03 12.81
C GLN A 60 -9.90 0.28 13.01
N TYR A 61 -8.88 0.58 12.19
CA TYR A 61 -7.59 -0.09 12.28
C TYR A 61 -6.44 0.83 12.73
N ILE A 62 -6.53 2.15 12.48
CA ILE A 62 -5.63 3.14 13.07
C ILE A 62 -6.41 3.87 14.14
N LYS A 63 -5.85 3.97 15.35
CA LYS A 63 -6.49 4.61 16.51
C LYS A 63 -5.48 5.41 17.32
N ASP A 64 -5.90 6.59 17.80
CA ASP A 64 -5.18 7.43 18.74
C ASP A 64 -3.71 7.66 18.33
N VAL A 65 -3.49 8.07 17.09
CA VAL A 65 -2.16 8.33 16.55
C VAL A 65 -1.96 9.80 16.24
N THR A 66 -0.81 10.35 16.65
CA THR A 66 -0.34 11.66 16.20
C THR A 66 0.79 11.44 15.20
N SER A 67 0.59 11.86 13.96
CA SER A 67 1.57 11.68 12.90
C SER A 67 1.42 12.73 11.81
N ASP A 68 2.51 13.01 11.11
CA ASP A 68 2.51 13.81 9.88
C ASP A 68 2.27 12.96 8.62
N SER A 69 2.14 11.64 8.77
CA SER A 69 1.86 10.74 7.65
C SER A 69 1.16 9.46 8.11
N VAL A 70 0.37 8.87 7.21
CA VAL A 70 -0.29 7.59 7.40
C VAL A 70 -0.21 6.75 6.13
N ALA A 71 -0.12 5.43 6.33
CA ALA A 71 -0.22 4.43 5.28
C ALA A 71 -1.56 3.71 5.40
N ILE A 72 -2.36 3.70 4.34
CA ILE A 72 -3.67 3.05 4.30
C ILE A 72 -3.75 2.04 3.16
N PHE A 73 -4.52 0.97 3.37
CA PHE A 73 -4.72 -0.08 2.36
C PHE A 73 -5.81 0.34 1.38
N LEU A 74 -5.58 0.08 0.11
CA LEU A 74 -6.63 0.17 -0.91
C LEU A 74 -7.27 -1.20 -1.13
N ASP A 75 -8.56 -1.23 -1.49
CA ASP A 75 -9.25 -2.49 -1.76
C ASP A 75 -8.75 -3.10 -3.07
N ILE A 76 -8.22 -4.32 -2.99
CA ILE A 76 -7.70 -5.06 -4.15
C ILE A 76 -8.80 -5.75 -4.97
N ASN A 77 -10.05 -5.70 -4.53
CA ASN A 77 -11.19 -6.31 -5.23
C ASN A 77 -12.07 -5.28 -5.93
N GLU A 78 -11.99 -4.01 -5.51
CA GLU A 78 -12.77 -2.90 -6.06
C GLU A 78 -11.86 -1.83 -6.67
N ASN A 79 -12.40 -0.96 -7.51
CA ASN A 79 -11.66 0.16 -8.10
C ASN A 79 -11.83 1.47 -7.31
N PHE A 80 -12.32 1.36 -6.10
CA PHE A 80 -12.46 2.47 -5.16
C PHE A 80 -12.32 2.01 -3.72
N THR A 81 -11.98 2.93 -2.84
CA THR A 81 -12.01 2.72 -1.38
C THR A 81 -12.44 4.01 -0.71
N GLN A 82 -13.48 3.96 0.10
CA GLN A 82 -13.91 5.09 0.91
C GLN A 82 -13.36 4.96 2.32
N TYR A 83 -12.69 6.01 2.78
CA TYR A 83 -12.13 6.12 4.12
C TYR A 83 -12.77 7.23 4.93
N ASN A 84 -12.89 6.97 6.22
CA ASN A 84 -13.30 7.93 7.25
C ASN A 84 -12.05 8.27 8.09
N PHE A 85 -11.78 9.57 8.25
CA PHE A 85 -10.69 10.12 9.04
C PHE A 85 -11.28 10.96 10.16
N SER A 86 -11.10 10.52 11.41
CA SER A 86 -11.56 11.24 12.59
C SER A 86 -10.42 11.99 13.27
N SER A 87 -10.59 13.26 13.49
CA SER A 87 -9.71 14.11 14.27
C SER A 87 -10.57 15.02 15.17
N GLU A 88 -10.24 15.11 16.46
CA GLU A 88 -11.00 15.89 17.46
C GLU A 88 -12.52 15.59 17.42
N SER A 89 -12.88 14.32 17.20
CA SER A 89 -14.27 13.84 17.06
C SER A 89 -14.99 14.33 15.80
N VAL A 90 -14.29 15.00 14.89
CA VAL A 90 -14.83 15.43 13.59
C VAL A 90 -14.37 14.47 12.51
N VAL A 91 -15.30 13.98 11.69
CA VAL A 91 -15.02 12.99 10.66
C VAL A 91 -15.06 13.63 9.29
N ASP A 92 -13.97 13.44 8.53
CA ASP A 92 -13.96 13.66 7.09
C ASP A 92 -13.95 12.33 6.35
N LYS A 93 -14.65 12.27 5.22
CA LYS A 93 -14.72 11.13 4.32
C LYS A 93 -13.99 11.46 3.04
N ILE A 94 -13.22 10.50 2.54
CA ILE A 94 -12.56 10.60 1.24
C ILE A 94 -12.86 9.33 0.45
N ASN A 95 -13.33 9.49 -0.79
CA ASN A 95 -13.50 8.41 -1.74
C ASN A 95 -12.35 8.43 -2.74
N PHE A 96 -11.47 7.42 -2.65
CA PHE A 96 -10.36 7.21 -3.58
C PHE A 96 -10.83 6.31 -4.71
N GLU A 97 -10.65 6.73 -5.96
CA GLU A 97 -10.85 5.91 -7.15
C GLU A 97 -9.52 5.61 -7.82
N TYR A 98 -9.39 4.43 -8.39
CA TYR A 98 -8.17 3.95 -9.02
C TYR A 98 -8.45 2.77 -9.96
N ASN A 99 -7.48 2.45 -10.81
CA ASN A 99 -7.46 1.22 -11.58
C ASN A 99 -6.47 0.24 -10.95
N ARG A 100 -6.87 -1.02 -10.81
CA ARG A 100 -6.01 -2.09 -10.31
C ARG A 100 -5.19 -2.68 -11.43
N LYS A 101 -3.94 -3.03 -11.14
CA LYS A 101 -3.02 -3.68 -12.06
C LYS A 101 -2.25 -4.78 -11.35
N ASP A 102 -2.57 -6.02 -11.66
CA ASP A 102 -1.84 -7.16 -11.10
C ASP A 102 -0.50 -7.30 -11.80
N VAL A 103 0.55 -7.41 -11.01
CA VAL A 103 1.95 -7.52 -11.44
C VAL A 103 2.51 -8.83 -10.91
N PHE A 104 3.04 -9.66 -11.81
CA PHE A 104 3.74 -10.87 -11.41
C PHE A 104 5.11 -10.50 -10.81
N VAL A 105 5.32 -10.89 -9.57
CA VAL A 105 6.55 -10.60 -8.82
C VAL A 105 7.57 -11.73 -8.97
N GLY A 106 7.11 -12.98 -8.85
CA GLY A 106 7.97 -14.14 -8.94
C GLY A 106 7.23 -15.41 -8.57
N ARG A 107 7.87 -16.58 -8.78
CA ARG A 107 7.25 -17.88 -8.50
C ARG A 107 6.91 -18.08 -7.02
N SER A 108 7.75 -17.57 -6.13
CA SER A 108 7.55 -17.67 -4.69
C SER A 108 6.63 -16.60 -4.12
N CYS A 109 6.52 -15.43 -4.77
CA CYS A 109 5.69 -14.30 -4.33
C CYS A 109 4.32 -14.26 -5.01
N GLY A 110 4.19 -14.87 -6.21
CA GLY A 110 2.95 -14.77 -6.99
C GLY A 110 2.74 -13.39 -7.58
N TYR A 111 1.56 -12.83 -7.39
CA TYR A 111 1.16 -11.51 -7.88
C TYR A 111 1.00 -10.53 -6.72
N LYS A 112 1.28 -9.24 -7.00
CA LYS A 112 0.85 -8.10 -6.20
C LYS A 112 -0.06 -7.21 -7.03
N THR A 113 -0.90 -6.41 -6.39
CA THR A 113 -1.73 -5.40 -7.06
C THR A 113 -1.08 -4.03 -6.87
N ASN A 114 -0.74 -3.36 -7.97
CA ASN A 114 -0.44 -1.94 -8.01
C ASN A 114 -1.72 -1.17 -8.37
N PHE A 115 -1.73 0.15 -8.12
CA PHE A 115 -2.87 1.00 -8.45
C PHE A 115 -2.42 2.13 -9.36
N GLU A 116 -3.24 2.45 -10.37
CA GLU A 116 -2.97 3.49 -11.37
C GLU A 116 -4.18 4.42 -11.47
N ASN A 117 -3.96 5.63 -12.00
CA ASN A 117 -5.01 6.64 -12.19
C ASN A 117 -5.74 7.00 -10.89
N LEU A 118 -4.97 7.11 -9.79
CA LEU A 118 -5.51 7.56 -8.51
C LEU A 118 -6.19 8.92 -8.65
N THR A 119 -7.44 9.01 -8.21
CA THR A 119 -8.22 10.24 -8.11
C THR A 119 -8.97 10.29 -6.79
N ILE A 120 -9.42 11.47 -6.39
CA ILE A 120 -10.36 11.68 -5.31
C ILE A 120 -11.68 12.12 -5.94
N ASP A 121 -12.68 11.23 -5.92
CA ASP A 121 -14.00 11.49 -6.46
C ASP A 121 -14.79 12.46 -5.56
N SER A 122 -14.73 12.24 -4.25
CA SER A 122 -15.44 13.07 -3.28
C SER A 122 -14.71 13.14 -1.94
N THR A 123 -14.82 14.29 -1.29
CA THR A 123 -14.34 14.50 0.08
C THR A 123 -15.28 15.44 0.82
N THR A 124 -15.47 15.19 2.11
CA THR A 124 -16.02 16.19 3.02
C THR A 124 -14.88 17.08 3.53
N ASN A 125 -15.15 18.34 3.82
CA ASN A 125 -14.13 19.33 4.16
C ASN A 125 -14.43 19.96 5.53
N ASN A 126 -14.53 19.12 6.57
CA ASN A 126 -14.78 19.59 7.92
C ASN A 126 -13.49 20.12 8.55
N TRP A 127 -12.45 19.27 8.67
CA TRP A 127 -11.11 19.65 9.12
C TRP A 127 -10.08 19.61 7.98
N ILE A 128 -10.28 18.80 6.93
CA ILE A 128 -9.47 18.82 5.72
C ILE A 128 -9.79 20.08 4.93
N LYS A 129 -8.80 20.94 4.68
CA LYS A 129 -8.97 22.22 3.95
C LYS A 129 -8.69 22.08 2.45
N ALA A 130 -7.66 21.30 2.11
CA ALA A 130 -7.26 21.05 0.72
C ALA A 130 -6.51 19.73 0.61
N TYR A 131 -6.34 19.25 -0.61
CA TYR A 131 -5.47 18.12 -0.92
C TYR A 131 -4.74 18.33 -2.26
N ASN A 132 -3.64 17.61 -2.43
CA ASN A 132 -2.92 17.53 -3.71
C ASN A 132 -2.52 16.07 -3.95
N ILE A 133 -2.72 15.57 -5.17
CA ILE A 133 -2.25 14.26 -5.60
C ILE A 133 -0.86 14.45 -6.22
N ASN A 134 0.17 13.91 -5.56
CA ASN A 134 1.57 14.02 -6.00
C ASN A 134 1.88 13.03 -7.13
N THR A 135 1.28 11.83 -7.06
CA THR A 135 1.38 10.80 -8.09
C THR A 135 0.08 10.02 -8.18
N THR A 136 -0.31 9.69 -9.39
CA THR A 136 -1.49 8.86 -9.67
C THR A 136 -1.15 7.36 -9.75
N ILE A 137 0.13 7.01 -9.56
CA ILE A 137 0.61 5.62 -9.58
C ILE A 137 1.04 5.24 -8.16
N ILE A 138 0.52 4.12 -7.67
CA ILE A 138 0.86 3.55 -6.38
C ILE A 138 1.48 2.17 -6.64
N ASP A 139 2.79 2.11 -6.69
CA ASP A 139 3.58 0.92 -6.96
C ASP A 139 4.65 0.62 -5.90
N ASN A 140 4.83 1.57 -4.96
CA ASN A 140 5.76 1.50 -3.84
C ASN A 140 5.26 2.35 -2.66
N ASP A 141 5.88 2.18 -1.48
CA ASP A 141 5.55 2.88 -0.22
C ASP A 141 6.59 3.96 0.16
N THR A 142 7.46 4.37 -0.77
CA THR A 142 8.63 5.21 -0.44
C THR A 142 8.34 6.70 -0.43
N THR A 143 7.29 7.13 -1.12
CA THR A 143 6.92 8.55 -1.27
C THR A 143 5.45 8.78 -0.95
N ALA A 144 5.10 9.98 -0.49
CA ALA A 144 3.72 10.35 -0.31
C ALA A 144 2.99 10.49 -1.66
N HIS A 145 1.88 9.79 -1.79
CA HIS A 145 1.03 9.83 -2.98
C HIS A 145 0.08 11.02 -2.94
N ILE A 146 -0.39 11.38 -1.74
CA ILE A 146 -1.33 12.48 -1.50
C ILE A 146 -0.81 13.35 -0.36
N ASN A 147 -0.92 14.66 -0.52
CA ASN A 147 -0.77 15.64 0.54
C ASN A 147 -2.16 16.14 0.96
N ILE A 148 -2.42 16.15 2.25
CA ILE A 148 -3.64 16.73 2.86
C ILE A 148 -3.21 17.95 3.68
N TYR A 149 -3.92 19.04 3.53
CA TYR A 149 -3.68 20.31 4.24
C TYR A 149 -4.81 20.56 5.26
N HIS A 150 -4.41 20.90 6.52
CA HIS A 150 -5.35 21.08 7.63
C HIS A 150 -5.00 22.25 8.59
#